data_3073ca2e781885a9abbc6e4ec9f87fe4
#
_entry.id   3073ca2e781885a9abbc6e4ec9f87fe4
#
_cell.length_a   1.000
_cell.length_b   1.000
_cell.length_c   1.000
_cell.angle_alpha   90.00
_cell.angle_beta   90.00
_cell.angle_gamma   90.00
#
_symmetry.space_group_name_H-M   'P 1'
#
loop_
_entity.id
_entity.type
_entity.pdbx_description
1 polymer ?
#
loop_
_entity_poly.entity_id
_entity_poly.type
_entity_poly.pdbx_seq_one_letter_code
_entity_poly.pdbx_strand_id
1 'polypeptide(L)'
;SDTGKSVVSFGGAAANENAYYINGFNTTDPLNALGGLQLPYGAIDQQEVYTGGYSAQYGRSDGGVISQVGKRGTNEWHFGAQLLWEPNWARASGPNLHYANTPASAPAGDLYQPKSQYDKWTTTVSAYAGGPLIKDKLFFFVAGEFEKTGERNVNPVGNGTPASTNNYSNPRWYSKLDWNINDNNIVE
;
A
#
# COMPACT_ATOMS: atom_id res chain seq x y z
N SER A 1 -10.20 -12.31 -7.06
CA SER A 1 -9.89 -12.40 -5.63
C SER A 1 -9.60 -11.00 -5.13
N ASP A 2 -10.49 -10.53 -4.31
CA ASP A 2 -10.40 -9.20 -3.71
C ASP A 2 -9.23 -9.22 -2.70
N THR A 3 -8.15 -8.55 -3.02
CA THR A 3 -6.95 -8.51 -2.19
C THR A 3 -7.11 -7.62 -0.96
N GLY A 4 -8.34 -7.19 -0.64
CA GLY A 4 -8.66 -6.34 0.51
C GLY A 4 -8.03 -4.94 0.45
N LYS A 5 -7.46 -4.55 -0.68
CA LYS A 5 -6.92 -3.20 -0.87
C LYS A 5 -8.07 -2.24 -1.14
N SER A 6 -8.14 -1.19 -0.37
CA SER A 6 -9.02 -0.06 -0.66
C SER A 6 -8.52 0.60 -1.93
N VAL A 7 -9.32 0.58 -2.99
CA VAL A 7 -9.04 1.29 -4.24
C VAL A 7 -9.79 2.62 -4.22
N VAL A 8 -9.10 3.68 -4.62
CA VAL A 8 -9.64 5.03 -4.61
C VAL A 8 -10.13 5.38 -6.01
N SER A 9 -11.29 5.99 -6.11
CA SER A 9 -11.82 6.58 -7.35
C SER A 9 -11.62 8.10 -7.28
N PHE A 10 -11.17 8.70 -8.37
CA PHE A 10 -10.99 10.14 -8.50
C PHE A 10 -11.92 10.70 -9.57
N GLY A 11 -12.48 11.89 -9.33
CA GLY A 11 -13.30 12.61 -10.32
C GLY A 11 -14.56 11.88 -10.78
N GLY A 12 -15.00 10.83 -10.08
CA GLY A 12 -16.14 10.01 -10.50
C GLY A 12 -15.79 8.90 -11.50
N ALA A 13 -14.52 8.78 -11.88
CA ALA A 13 -14.03 7.72 -12.75
C ALA A 13 -13.96 6.36 -12.03
N ALA A 14 -13.88 5.27 -12.75
CA ALA A 14 -13.69 3.96 -12.17
C ALA A 14 -12.27 3.81 -11.57
N ALA A 15 -12.11 2.99 -10.54
CA ALA A 15 -10.84 2.83 -9.86
C ALA A 15 -9.70 2.28 -10.77
N ASN A 16 -10.06 1.55 -11.81
CA ASN A 16 -9.13 1.02 -12.83
C ASN A 16 -8.76 2.04 -13.92
N GLU A 17 -9.31 3.24 -13.87
CA GLU A 17 -8.97 4.36 -14.75
C GLU A 17 -7.88 5.26 -14.16
N ASN A 18 -7.42 4.97 -12.96
CA ASN A 18 -6.30 5.66 -12.34
C ASN A 18 -4.95 5.19 -12.93
N ALA A 19 -3.98 6.09 -12.96
CA ALA A 19 -2.62 5.76 -13.35
C ALA A 19 -1.64 6.02 -12.20
N TYR A 20 -0.66 5.14 -12.05
CA TYR A 20 0.32 5.17 -10.98
C TYR A 20 1.73 5.28 -11.56
N TYR A 21 2.50 6.23 -11.06
CA TYR A 21 3.85 6.50 -11.53
C TYR A 21 4.84 6.51 -10.37
N ILE A 22 6.04 6.01 -10.61
CA ILE A 22 7.18 6.11 -9.71
C ILE A 22 8.37 6.64 -10.52
N ASN A 23 8.94 7.76 -10.10
CA ASN A 23 10.04 8.45 -10.81
C ASN A 23 9.75 8.66 -12.32
N GLY A 24 8.51 8.97 -12.67
CA GLY A 24 8.08 9.14 -14.05
C GLY A 24 7.76 7.85 -14.83
N PHE A 25 8.06 6.68 -14.30
CA PHE A 25 7.72 5.39 -14.91
C PHE A 25 6.30 4.95 -14.54
N ASN A 26 5.54 4.53 -15.52
CA ASN A 26 4.20 3.96 -15.27
C ASN A 26 4.33 2.61 -14.59
N THR A 27 3.78 2.49 -13.39
CA THR A 27 3.81 1.29 -12.55
C THR A 27 2.41 0.73 -12.29
N THR A 28 1.40 1.23 -13.03
CA THR A 28 0.03 0.71 -12.94
C THR A 28 0.02 -0.79 -13.22
N ASP A 29 -0.73 -1.54 -12.41
CA ASP A 29 -0.87 -2.99 -12.61
C ASP A 29 -1.40 -3.29 -14.02
N PRO A 30 -0.65 -4.00 -14.86
CA PRO A 30 -1.03 -4.23 -16.24
C PRO A 30 -2.20 -5.22 -16.41
N LEU A 31 -2.53 -5.98 -15.37
CA LEU A 31 -3.55 -7.02 -15.45
C LEU A 31 -4.96 -6.48 -15.15
N ASN A 32 -5.10 -5.73 -14.08
CA ASN A 32 -6.42 -5.26 -13.61
C ASN A 32 -6.50 -3.72 -13.47
N ALA A 33 -5.39 -3.01 -13.67
CA ALA A 33 -5.26 -1.57 -13.50
C ALA A 33 -5.67 -1.05 -12.09
N LEU A 34 -5.73 -1.95 -11.10
CA LEU A 34 -6.08 -1.61 -9.72
C LEU A 34 -4.82 -1.41 -8.88
N GLY A 35 -4.37 -0.17 -8.80
CA GLY A 35 -3.16 0.19 -8.06
C GLY A 35 -1.88 0.05 -8.89
N GLY A 36 -0.76 0.26 -8.27
CA GLY A 36 0.58 0.16 -8.84
C GLY A 36 1.57 -0.40 -7.84
N LEU A 37 2.84 -0.44 -8.21
CA LEU A 37 3.92 -0.73 -7.28
C LEU A 37 3.91 0.31 -6.15
N GLN A 38 4.31 -0.12 -4.98
CA GLN A 38 4.38 0.74 -3.79
C GLN A 38 5.83 0.83 -3.32
N LEU A 39 6.30 2.05 -3.12
CA LEU A 39 7.58 2.30 -2.48
C LEU A 39 7.50 1.97 -0.98
N PRO A 40 8.61 1.52 -0.35
CA PRO A 40 8.73 1.58 1.09
C PRO A 40 8.45 2.99 1.59
N TYR A 41 7.74 3.12 2.72
CA TYR A 41 7.35 4.44 3.22
C TYR A 41 8.55 5.38 3.42
N GLY A 42 9.66 4.85 3.93
CA GLY A 42 10.90 5.63 4.12
C GLY A 42 11.59 6.07 2.82
N ALA A 43 11.21 5.52 1.67
CA ALA A 43 11.77 5.85 0.36
C ALA A 43 11.01 6.95 -0.38
N ILE A 44 9.84 7.35 0.09
CA ILE A 44 9.05 8.39 -0.58
C ILE A 44 9.61 9.77 -0.21
N ASP A 45 10.01 10.52 -1.23
CA ASP A 45 10.40 11.92 -1.10
C ASP A 45 9.19 12.84 -1.29
N GLN A 46 8.47 12.62 -2.39
CA GLN A 46 7.30 13.41 -2.76
C GLN A 46 6.20 12.53 -3.33
N GLN A 47 4.96 12.88 -3.04
CA GLN A 47 3.80 12.27 -3.67
C GLN A 47 2.85 13.35 -4.15
N GLU A 48 2.44 13.24 -5.40
CA GLU A 48 1.48 14.12 -6.04
C GLU A 48 0.26 13.32 -6.50
N VAL A 49 -0.91 13.91 -6.32
CA VAL A 49 -2.18 13.33 -6.76
C VAL A 49 -2.90 14.34 -7.63
N TYR A 50 -3.06 14.02 -8.90
CA TYR A 50 -3.80 14.84 -9.84
C TYR A 50 -5.18 14.24 -10.08
N THR A 51 -6.21 15.03 -9.86
CA THR A 51 -7.61 14.60 -10.03
C THR A 51 -8.25 15.13 -11.32
N GLY A 52 -7.47 15.85 -12.13
CA GLY A 52 -7.86 16.41 -13.42
C GLY A 52 -6.87 17.47 -13.88
N GLY A 53 -6.96 17.88 -15.15
CA GLY A 53 -6.11 18.92 -15.73
C GLY A 53 -4.64 18.57 -15.90
N TYR A 54 -4.26 17.29 -15.76
CA TYR A 54 -2.90 16.82 -15.97
C TYR A 54 -2.55 16.74 -17.45
N SER A 55 -1.26 16.85 -17.78
CA SER A 55 -0.78 16.88 -19.15
C SER A 55 -0.81 15.48 -19.82
N ALA A 56 -0.73 15.46 -21.14
CA ALA A 56 -0.74 14.25 -21.96
C ALA A 56 0.41 13.26 -21.66
N GLN A 57 1.45 13.68 -20.92
CA GLN A 57 2.52 12.78 -20.47
C GLN A 57 2.03 11.64 -19.56
N TYR A 58 0.92 11.84 -18.86
CA TYR A 58 0.28 10.83 -18.03
C TYR A 58 -0.79 10.02 -18.80
N GLY A 59 -0.62 9.80 -20.08
CA GLY A 59 -1.59 9.17 -20.98
C GLY A 59 -2.26 7.92 -20.41
N ARG A 60 -3.49 7.63 -20.87
CA ARG A 60 -4.37 6.52 -20.47
C ARG A 60 -5.04 6.65 -19.09
N SER A 61 -4.97 7.78 -18.42
CA SER A 61 -5.79 8.00 -17.22
C SER A 61 -7.02 8.85 -17.58
N ASP A 62 -8.21 8.33 -17.31
CA ASP A 62 -9.47 9.09 -17.31
C ASP A 62 -9.90 9.42 -15.86
N GLY A 63 -9.20 8.87 -14.89
CA GLY A 63 -9.40 9.07 -13.46
C GLY A 63 -8.37 10.00 -12.83
N GLY A 64 -7.70 9.52 -11.79
CA GLY A 64 -6.61 10.23 -11.13
C GLY A 64 -5.24 9.73 -11.54
N VAL A 65 -4.23 10.58 -11.36
CA VAL A 65 -2.82 10.22 -11.51
C VAL A 65 -2.15 10.34 -10.14
N ILE A 66 -1.55 9.25 -9.70
CA ILE A 66 -0.76 9.21 -8.47
C ILE A 66 0.70 9.07 -8.87
N SER A 67 1.49 10.11 -8.63
CA SER A 67 2.92 10.14 -8.94
C SER A 67 3.73 10.19 -7.67
N GLN A 68 4.66 9.26 -7.51
CA GLN A 68 5.60 9.21 -6.39
C GLN A 68 7.02 9.42 -6.90
N VAL A 69 7.77 10.23 -6.16
CA VAL A 69 9.21 10.42 -6.37
C VAL A 69 9.92 9.74 -5.21
N GLY A 70 10.84 8.83 -5.53
CA GLY A 70 11.67 8.17 -4.55
C GLY A 70 12.84 9.03 -4.12
N LYS A 71 13.22 8.94 -2.84
CA LYS A 71 14.41 9.59 -2.30
C LYS A 71 15.67 9.15 -3.04
N ARG A 72 16.65 10.04 -3.04
CA ARG A 72 17.99 9.81 -3.58
C ARG A 72 19.05 10.07 -2.53
N GLY A 73 20.26 9.60 -2.78
CA GLY A 73 21.43 9.93 -1.98
C GLY A 73 21.83 11.39 -2.12
N THR A 74 22.49 11.90 -1.10
CA THR A 74 23.04 13.27 -1.06
C THR A 74 24.48 13.22 -0.58
N ASN A 75 25.13 14.39 -0.45
CA ASN A 75 26.48 14.49 0.15
C ASN A 75 26.52 14.21 1.65
N GLU A 76 25.38 14.08 2.28
CA GLU A 76 25.24 13.76 3.70
C GLU A 76 24.67 12.37 3.89
N TRP A 77 25.12 11.68 4.92
CA TRP A 77 24.57 10.39 5.30
C TRP A 77 23.24 10.56 6.01
N HIS A 78 22.23 9.90 5.49
CA HIS A 78 20.91 9.84 6.09
C HIS A 78 20.51 8.38 6.30
N PHE A 79 20.02 8.07 7.47
CA PHE A 79 19.50 6.75 7.79
C PHE A 79 18.32 6.85 8.75
N GLY A 80 17.46 5.88 8.71
CA GLY A 80 16.32 5.79 9.62
C GLY A 80 15.74 4.40 9.65
N ALA A 81 15.03 4.13 10.73
CA ALA A 81 14.25 2.91 10.91
C ALA A 81 12.92 3.24 11.56
N GLN A 82 11.90 2.46 11.22
CA GLN A 82 10.55 2.61 11.75
C GLN A 82 9.97 1.25 12.06
N LEU A 83 9.28 1.15 13.19
CA LEU A 83 8.43 0.03 13.55
C LEU A 83 7.01 0.55 13.76
N LEU A 84 6.07 0.05 12.96
CA LEU A 84 4.64 0.24 13.15
C LEU A 84 4.06 -1.09 13.63
N TRP A 85 3.38 -1.04 14.75
CA TRP A 85 2.73 -2.20 15.33
C TRP A 85 1.28 -1.89 15.65
N GLU A 86 0.39 -2.58 14.99
CA GLU A 86 -1.05 -2.50 15.19
C GLU A 86 -1.54 -3.83 15.79
N PRO A 87 -1.51 -4.01 17.10
CA PRO A 87 -1.98 -5.24 17.73
C PRO A 87 -3.52 -5.32 17.70
N ASN A 88 -4.04 -6.52 17.65
CA ASN A 88 -5.50 -6.74 17.65
C ASN A 88 -6.21 -6.11 18.86
N TRP A 89 -5.60 -6.18 20.05
CA TRP A 89 -6.18 -5.62 21.27
C TRP A 89 -6.37 -4.10 21.27
N ALA A 90 -5.62 -3.38 20.44
CA ALA A 90 -5.75 -1.92 20.28
C ALA A 90 -6.76 -1.52 19.21
N ARG A 91 -7.41 -2.48 18.55
CA ARG A 91 -8.43 -2.24 17.53
C ARG A 91 -9.82 -2.37 18.14
N ALA A 92 -10.74 -1.50 17.70
CA ALA A 92 -12.14 -1.67 18.04
C ALA A 92 -12.70 -2.91 17.33
N SER A 93 -13.41 -3.77 18.08
CA SER A 93 -14.14 -4.88 17.50
C SER A 93 -15.45 -4.39 16.88
N GLY A 94 -15.81 -4.96 15.72
CA GLY A 94 -17.10 -4.68 15.09
C GLY A 94 -18.26 -5.27 15.90
N PRO A 95 -19.45 -4.65 15.86
CA PRO A 95 -20.63 -5.23 16.47
C PRO A 95 -21.03 -6.54 15.78
N ASN A 96 -21.51 -7.48 16.56
CA ASN A 96 -22.09 -8.72 16.02
C ASN A 96 -23.32 -8.40 15.19
N LEU A 97 -23.48 -9.12 14.08
CA LEU A 97 -24.66 -9.01 13.24
C LEU A 97 -25.72 -10.06 13.66
N HIS A 98 -26.96 -9.64 13.72
CA HIS A 98 -28.09 -10.47 14.05
C HIS A 98 -29.10 -10.44 12.87
N TYR A 99 -29.89 -11.50 12.76
CA TYR A 99 -30.97 -11.52 11.77
C TYR A 99 -32.01 -10.43 12.06
N ALA A 100 -32.25 -9.55 11.11
CA ALA A 100 -33.29 -8.51 11.21
C ALA A 100 -34.69 -9.07 10.99
N ASN A 101 -34.81 -10.06 10.08
CA ASN A 101 -36.05 -10.74 9.75
C ASN A 101 -35.84 -12.24 9.89
N THR A 102 -36.91 -12.99 10.19
CA THR A 102 -36.90 -14.44 10.27
C THR A 102 -36.82 -15.08 8.88
N PRO A 103 -35.64 -15.55 8.42
CA PRO A 103 -35.63 -16.59 7.40
C PRO A 103 -36.24 -17.87 8.01
N ALA A 104 -36.75 -18.75 7.18
CA ALA A 104 -37.38 -20.00 7.64
C ALA A 104 -36.48 -20.87 8.57
N SER A 105 -35.20 -20.58 8.64
CA SER A 105 -34.18 -21.35 9.36
C SER A 105 -33.61 -20.69 10.62
N ALA A 106 -33.93 -19.42 10.90
CA ALA A 106 -33.40 -18.74 12.09
C ALA A 106 -34.37 -17.65 12.58
N PRO A 107 -34.68 -17.59 13.91
CA PRO A 107 -35.54 -16.55 14.46
C PRO A 107 -34.89 -15.18 14.43
N ALA A 108 -35.73 -14.12 14.34
CA ALA A 108 -35.27 -12.74 14.42
C ALA A 108 -34.52 -12.48 15.73
N GLY A 109 -33.38 -11.80 15.65
CA GLY A 109 -32.51 -11.54 16.78
C GLY A 109 -31.41 -12.59 17.00
N ASP A 110 -31.47 -13.73 16.35
CA ASP A 110 -30.40 -14.73 16.42
C ASP A 110 -29.11 -14.19 15.79
N LEU A 111 -27.97 -14.69 16.30
CA LEU A 111 -26.66 -14.30 15.82
C LEU A 111 -26.45 -14.76 14.37
N TYR A 112 -26.26 -13.79 13.47
CA TYR A 112 -25.91 -14.05 12.08
C TYR A 112 -24.40 -14.18 11.88
N GLN A 113 -23.62 -13.19 12.36
CA GLN A 113 -22.18 -13.19 12.19
C GLN A 113 -21.48 -12.61 13.43
N PRO A 114 -20.58 -13.36 14.07
CA PRO A 114 -19.88 -12.92 15.28
C PRO A 114 -18.68 -12.01 14.94
N LYS A 115 -18.93 -10.81 14.42
CA LYS A 115 -17.87 -9.86 14.02
C LYS A 115 -16.96 -9.45 15.18
N SER A 116 -17.41 -9.56 16.43
CA SER A 116 -16.57 -9.33 17.61
C SER A 116 -15.40 -10.31 17.73
N GLN A 117 -15.46 -11.45 17.02
CA GLN A 117 -14.40 -12.47 16.99
C GLN A 117 -13.45 -12.30 15.80
N TYR A 118 -13.62 -11.25 15.02
CA TYR A 118 -12.69 -10.87 13.95
C TYR A 118 -11.42 -10.32 14.56
N ASP A 119 -10.29 -10.95 14.24
CA ASP A 119 -8.98 -10.55 14.73
C ASP A 119 -8.13 -10.10 13.56
N LYS A 120 -7.44 -8.98 13.73
CA LYS A 120 -6.43 -8.51 12.75
C LYS A 120 -5.30 -7.79 13.47
N TRP A 121 -4.08 -8.14 13.13
CA TRP A 121 -2.89 -7.44 13.56
C TRP A 121 -1.99 -7.15 12.37
N THR A 122 -1.23 -6.07 12.44
CA THR A 122 -0.26 -5.70 11.42
C THR A 122 1.03 -5.25 12.09
N THR A 123 2.15 -5.68 11.54
CA THR A 123 3.47 -5.23 11.95
C THR A 123 4.25 -4.84 10.70
N THR A 124 4.74 -3.61 10.66
CA THR A 124 5.56 -3.10 9.56
C THR A 124 6.90 -2.64 10.11
N VAL A 125 7.96 -3.21 9.58
CA VAL A 125 9.34 -2.81 9.88
C VAL A 125 9.92 -2.21 8.61
N SER A 126 10.47 -1.00 8.70
CA SER A 126 11.15 -0.35 7.59
C SER A 126 12.46 0.27 8.03
N ALA A 127 13.42 0.31 7.11
CA ALA A 127 14.69 0.99 7.30
C ALA A 127 15.19 1.56 5.98
N TYR A 128 15.95 2.63 6.07
CA TYR A 128 16.61 3.22 4.91
C TYR A 128 17.99 3.77 5.26
N ALA A 129 18.83 3.84 4.25
CA ALA A 129 20.12 4.49 4.31
C ALA A 129 20.44 5.14 2.96
N GLY A 130 21.08 6.29 2.98
CA GLY A 130 21.53 6.98 1.77
C GLY A 130 22.69 7.91 2.08
N GLY A 131 23.49 8.19 1.08
CA GLY A 131 24.65 9.08 1.23
C GLY A 131 25.60 8.99 0.03
N PRO A 132 26.78 9.64 0.12
CA PRO A 132 27.77 9.63 -0.94
C PRO A 132 28.61 8.35 -0.88
N LEU A 133 28.72 7.63 -1.99
CA LEU A 133 29.80 6.66 -2.20
C LEU A 133 31.10 7.39 -2.60
N ILE A 134 30.96 8.41 -3.43
CA ILE A 134 32.03 9.35 -3.77
C ILE A 134 31.43 10.75 -3.64
N LYS A 135 32.00 11.55 -2.77
CA LYS A 135 31.53 12.92 -2.51
C LYS A 135 31.42 13.72 -3.82
N ASP A 136 30.33 14.45 -3.96
CA ASP A 136 29.95 15.28 -5.11
C ASP A 136 29.73 14.52 -6.44
N LYS A 137 29.97 13.20 -6.47
CA LYS A 137 29.93 12.42 -7.72
C LYS A 137 28.98 11.23 -7.72
N LEU A 138 29.04 10.40 -6.72
CA LEU A 138 28.30 9.14 -6.71
C LEU A 138 27.53 8.98 -5.42
N PHE A 139 26.24 8.88 -5.54
CA PHE A 139 25.30 8.77 -4.43
C PHE A 139 24.52 7.51 -4.52
N PHE A 140 24.10 6.99 -3.38
CA PHE A 140 23.18 5.88 -3.32
C PHE A 140 22.08 6.15 -2.29
N PHE A 141 20.96 5.49 -2.49
CA PHE A 141 19.88 5.39 -1.53
C PHE A 141 19.30 3.98 -1.58
N VAL A 142 19.03 3.39 -0.43
CA VAL A 142 18.38 2.09 -0.29
C VAL A 142 17.35 2.15 0.81
N ALA A 143 16.20 1.55 0.59
CA ALA A 143 15.15 1.39 1.58
C ALA A 143 14.52 0.00 1.47
N GLY A 144 14.18 -0.57 2.61
CA GLY A 144 13.45 -1.83 2.72
C GLY A 144 12.30 -1.71 3.71
N GLU A 145 11.21 -2.41 3.41
CA GLU A 145 10.04 -2.50 4.27
C GLU A 145 9.51 -3.93 4.24
N PHE A 146 9.18 -4.42 5.41
CA PHE A 146 8.56 -5.71 5.57
C PHE A 146 7.28 -5.56 6.40
N GLU A 147 6.14 -5.78 5.75
CA GLU A 147 4.82 -5.77 6.37
C GLU A 147 4.34 -7.20 6.56
N LYS A 148 3.90 -7.52 7.75
CA LYS A 148 3.25 -8.78 8.07
C LYS A 148 1.89 -8.53 8.70
N THR A 149 0.85 -9.14 8.13
CA THR A 149 -0.52 -9.04 8.61
C THR A 149 -1.07 -10.44 8.87
N GLY A 150 -1.62 -10.64 10.04
CA GLY A 150 -2.44 -11.80 10.37
C GLY A 150 -3.89 -11.39 10.52
N GLU A 151 -4.79 -12.14 9.88
CA GLU A 151 -6.21 -11.84 9.87
C GLU A 151 -7.01 -13.12 10.10
N ARG A 152 -7.93 -13.09 11.05
CA ARG A 152 -8.91 -14.15 11.29
C ARG A 152 -10.29 -13.66 10.88
N ASN A 153 -10.79 -14.19 9.77
CA ASN A 153 -12.13 -13.90 9.28
C ASN A 153 -13.16 -14.81 9.94
N VAL A 154 -14.31 -14.25 10.27
CA VAL A 154 -15.45 -14.99 10.81
C VAL A 154 -16.58 -15.04 9.78
N ASN A 155 -17.15 -16.22 9.61
CA ASN A 155 -18.24 -16.45 8.68
C ASN A 155 -19.60 -16.43 9.40
N PRO A 156 -20.71 -16.27 8.66
CA PRO A 156 -22.06 -16.39 9.21
C PRO A 156 -22.28 -17.73 9.90
N VAL A 157 -22.99 -17.72 11.01
CA VAL A 157 -23.38 -18.92 11.75
C VAL A 157 -24.29 -19.76 10.84
N GLY A 158 -24.05 -21.07 10.80
CA GLY A 158 -24.84 -21.99 9.96
C GLY A 158 -24.38 -22.10 8.50
N ASN A 159 -23.39 -21.32 8.08
CA ASN A 159 -22.83 -21.41 6.71
C ASN A 159 -21.96 -22.68 6.48
N GLY A 160 -21.70 -23.46 7.53
CA GLY A 160 -20.82 -24.64 7.43
C GLY A 160 -19.35 -24.35 7.12
N THR A 161 -19.01 -23.10 6.85
CA THR A 161 -17.65 -22.68 6.55
C THR A 161 -16.96 -22.23 7.84
N PRO A 162 -15.85 -22.87 8.25
CA PRO A 162 -15.12 -22.47 9.45
C PRO A 162 -14.48 -21.09 9.28
N ALA A 163 -14.17 -20.45 10.40
CA ALA A 163 -13.36 -19.23 10.38
C ALA A 163 -12.02 -19.50 9.68
N SER A 164 -11.60 -18.59 8.81
CA SER A 164 -10.33 -18.70 8.10
C SER A 164 -9.28 -17.78 8.73
N THR A 165 -8.06 -18.29 8.85
CA THR A 165 -6.91 -17.47 9.26
C THR A 165 -5.99 -17.28 8.06
N ASN A 166 -5.74 -16.03 7.73
CA ASN A 166 -4.87 -15.66 6.64
C ASN A 166 -3.66 -14.90 7.18
N ASN A 167 -2.49 -15.20 6.61
CA ASN A 167 -1.26 -14.47 6.90
C ASN A 167 -0.71 -13.91 5.59
N TYR A 168 -0.44 -12.64 5.58
CA TYR A 168 0.12 -11.93 4.44
C TYR A 168 1.51 -11.39 4.80
N SER A 169 2.42 -11.47 3.84
CA SER A 169 3.77 -10.91 3.95
C SER A 169 4.06 -10.11 2.69
N ASN A 170 4.32 -8.83 2.85
CA ASN A 170 4.53 -7.88 1.77
C ASN A 170 5.91 -7.23 1.90
N PRO A 171 6.98 -7.87 1.39
CA PRO A 171 8.29 -7.23 1.32
C PRO A 171 8.27 -6.17 0.21
N ARG A 172 8.85 -5.02 0.48
CA ARG A 172 9.08 -3.94 -0.47
C ARG A 172 10.51 -3.46 -0.35
N TRP A 173 11.10 -3.11 -1.44
CA TRP A 173 12.44 -2.52 -1.45
C TRP A 173 12.56 -1.49 -2.57
N TYR A 174 13.46 -0.55 -2.36
CA TYR A 174 13.78 0.49 -3.31
C TYR A 174 15.27 0.78 -3.23
N SER A 175 15.90 0.97 -4.39
CA SER A 175 17.28 1.45 -4.46
C SER A 175 17.44 2.43 -5.59
N LYS A 176 18.25 3.44 -5.38
CA LYS A 176 18.61 4.43 -6.39
C LYS A 176 20.11 4.70 -6.31
N LEU A 177 20.72 4.83 -7.47
CA LEU A 177 22.11 5.21 -7.65
C LEU A 177 22.16 6.43 -8.59
N ASP A 178 22.76 7.50 -8.15
CA ASP A 178 22.91 8.72 -8.91
C ASP A 178 24.40 8.98 -9.14
N TRP A 179 24.80 9.07 -10.40
CA TRP A 179 26.19 9.29 -10.79
C TRP A 179 26.35 10.57 -11.62
N ASN A 180 26.96 11.58 -11.03
CA ASN A 180 27.36 12.80 -11.70
C ASN A 180 28.70 12.55 -12.40
N ILE A 181 28.67 12.17 -13.67
CA ILE A 181 29.88 11.90 -14.47
C ILE A 181 30.66 13.21 -14.66
N ASN A 182 29.96 14.26 -15.03
CA ASN A 182 30.46 15.65 -15.16
C ASN A 182 29.28 16.61 -15.04
N ASP A 183 29.54 17.92 -15.12
CA ASP A 183 28.53 18.98 -14.95
C ASP A 183 27.37 18.91 -15.95
N ASN A 184 27.54 18.21 -17.06
CA ASN A 184 26.55 18.11 -18.15
C ASN A 184 25.91 16.70 -18.26
N ASN A 185 26.44 15.71 -17.58
CA ASN A 185 26.00 14.32 -17.70
C ASN A 185 25.75 13.69 -16.32
N ILE A 186 24.51 13.35 -16.07
CA ILE A 186 24.05 12.65 -14.87
C ILE A 186 23.39 11.33 -15.32
N VAL A 187 23.69 10.25 -14.61
CA VAL A 187 23.06 8.93 -14.80
C VAL A 187 22.33 8.58 -13.51
N GLU A 188 21.07 8.21 -13.64
CA GLU A 188 20.21 7.74 -12.57
C GLU A 188 19.73 6.31 -12.82
#